data_a80e764e68c716d8df31e45bbf9fc1ce
#
_entry.id   a80e764e68c716d8df31e45bbf9fc1ce
#
_cell.length_a   1.000
_cell.length_b   1.000
_cell.length_c   1.000
_cell.angle_alpha   90.00
_cell.angle_beta   90.00
_cell.angle_gamma   90.00
#
_symmetry.space_group_name_H-M   'P 1'
#
loop_
_entity.id
_entity.type
_entity.pdbx_description
1 polymer ?
#
loop_
_entity_poly.entity_id
_entity_poly.type
_entity_poly.pdbx_seq_one_letter_code
_entity_poly.pdbx_strand_id
1 'polypeptide(L)'
;MRHNIRFLLIVTMLLLVTGIGTAQKFVHPGIDMNSADLEYMRNQVLAGKQPWKDAYDLLKEKTPLDFQVKPFAHVISGPYSKPDIGGKDLSQSARMAYSCAVLWYISREECYAEIVIDIIEKWANTLRSFDENNAKLLVALTGYEFCNAAEILRYNYPGWKKI
;
A
#
# COMPACT_ATOMS: atom_id res chain seq x y z
N MET A 1 -15.46 34.77 -48.50
CA MET A 1 -16.26 34.84 -47.25
C MET A 1 -16.66 33.47 -46.67
N ARG A 2 -17.20 32.53 -47.41
CA ARG A 2 -17.62 31.20 -46.88
C ARG A 2 -16.48 30.32 -46.33
N HIS A 3 -15.27 30.43 -46.86
CA HIS A 3 -14.10 29.68 -46.38
C HIS A 3 -13.62 30.13 -45.00
N ASN A 4 -13.61 31.43 -44.78
CA ASN A 4 -13.15 32.00 -43.49
C ASN A 4 -14.14 31.69 -42.35
N ILE A 5 -15.43 31.62 -42.65
CA ILE A 5 -16.45 31.25 -41.65
C ILE A 5 -16.33 29.78 -41.24
N ARG A 6 -16.07 28.89 -42.20
CA ARG A 6 -15.84 27.48 -41.90
C ARG A 6 -14.60 27.23 -41.08
N PHE A 7 -13.51 27.94 -41.41
CA PHE A 7 -12.26 27.91 -40.64
C PHE A 7 -12.47 28.40 -39.20
N LEU A 8 -13.18 29.53 -39.04
CA LEU A 8 -13.50 30.09 -37.74
C LEU A 8 -14.37 29.12 -36.91
N LEU A 9 -15.35 28.47 -37.49
CA LEU A 9 -16.19 27.47 -36.80
C LEU A 9 -15.40 26.24 -36.36
N ILE A 10 -14.46 25.77 -37.18
CA ILE A 10 -13.59 24.63 -36.83
C ILE A 10 -12.68 25.00 -35.67
N VAL A 11 -12.06 26.20 -35.70
CA VAL A 11 -11.19 26.67 -34.62
C VAL A 11 -11.99 26.87 -33.32
N THR A 12 -13.19 27.42 -33.40
CA THR A 12 -14.06 27.60 -32.22
C THR A 12 -14.51 26.22 -31.66
N MET A 13 -14.81 25.26 -32.51
CA MET A 13 -15.17 23.91 -32.11
C MET A 13 -13.99 23.16 -31.49
N LEU A 14 -12.76 23.34 -31.99
CA LEU A 14 -11.53 22.80 -31.38
C LEU A 14 -11.26 23.42 -29.99
N LEU A 15 -11.49 24.72 -29.85
CA LEU A 15 -11.31 25.42 -28.55
C LEU A 15 -12.37 24.99 -27.50
N LEU A 16 -13.56 24.63 -27.95
CA LEU A 16 -14.61 24.10 -27.04
C LEU A 16 -14.36 22.67 -26.59
N VAL A 17 -13.55 21.89 -27.33
CA VAL A 17 -13.18 20.50 -26.96
C VAL A 17 -12.01 20.45 -25.98
N THR A 18 -11.28 21.54 -25.81
CA THR A 18 -10.34 21.66 -24.68
C THR A 18 -11.12 21.88 -23.37
N GLY A 19 -12.07 20.99 -23.12
CA GLY A 19 -12.69 20.88 -21.81
C GLY A 19 -11.59 20.75 -20.77
N ILE A 20 -11.62 21.61 -19.79
CA ILE A 20 -10.74 21.59 -18.62
C ILE A 20 -10.93 20.19 -18.01
N GLY A 21 -10.12 19.25 -18.43
CA GLY A 21 -9.99 17.96 -17.78
C GLY A 21 -9.51 18.24 -16.37
N THR A 22 -10.44 18.40 -15.44
CA THR A 22 -10.09 18.38 -14.02
C THR A 22 -9.52 17.01 -13.77
N ALA A 23 -8.20 16.92 -13.69
CA ALA A 23 -7.54 15.69 -13.28
C ALA A 23 -8.17 15.26 -11.96
N GLN A 24 -8.80 14.10 -11.94
CA GLN A 24 -9.42 13.59 -10.75
C GLN A 24 -8.33 13.47 -9.69
N LYS A 25 -8.47 14.23 -8.61
CA LYS A 25 -7.50 14.19 -7.51
C LYS A 25 -7.56 12.80 -6.87
N PHE A 26 -6.45 12.08 -6.92
CA PHE A 26 -6.34 10.80 -6.25
C PHE A 26 -6.51 10.98 -4.74
N VAL A 27 -7.33 10.12 -4.12
CA VAL A 27 -7.60 10.16 -2.67
C VAL A 27 -6.69 9.16 -1.98
N HIS A 28 -5.88 9.64 -1.04
CA HIS A 28 -4.95 8.82 -0.26
C HIS A 28 -5.47 8.59 1.19
N PRO A 29 -5.23 7.40 1.75
CA PRO A 29 -4.82 6.18 1.10
C PRO A 29 -5.88 5.72 0.11
N GLY A 30 -5.53 4.95 -0.90
CA GLY A 30 -6.49 4.65 -1.95
C GLY A 30 -6.16 3.42 -2.80
N ILE A 31 -5.32 2.49 -2.30
CA ILE A 31 -5.02 1.24 -3.01
C ILE A 31 -6.13 0.23 -2.70
N ASP A 32 -6.16 -0.27 -1.47
CA ASP A 32 -7.14 -1.27 -1.01
C ASP A 32 -8.32 -0.62 -0.29
N MET A 33 -8.01 0.33 0.57
CA MET A 33 -8.96 1.04 1.42
C MET A 33 -8.66 2.53 1.40
N ASN A 34 -9.70 3.34 1.35
CA ASN A 34 -9.59 4.77 1.56
C ASN A 34 -9.79 5.13 3.04
N SER A 35 -9.60 6.41 3.39
CA SER A 35 -9.75 6.87 4.78
C SER A 35 -11.15 6.63 5.35
N ALA A 36 -12.20 6.67 4.53
CA ALA A 36 -13.57 6.42 4.98
C ALA A 36 -13.78 4.95 5.33
N ASP A 37 -13.22 4.03 4.53
CA ASP A 37 -13.28 2.59 4.78
C ASP A 37 -12.55 2.23 6.07
N LEU A 38 -11.35 2.78 6.24
CA LEU A 38 -10.53 2.58 7.45
C LEU A 38 -11.22 3.12 8.70
N GLU A 39 -11.82 4.31 8.62
CA GLU A 39 -12.53 4.90 9.75
C GLU A 39 -13.83 4.15 10.06
N TYR A 40 -14.54 3.69 9.03
CA TYR A 40 -15.70 2.82 9.23
C TYR A 40 -15.31 1.54 9.99
N MET A 41 -14.27 0.86 9.53
CA MET A 41 -13.76 -0.36 10.19
C MET A 41 -13.36 -0.09 11.64
N ARG A 42 -12.62 0.99 11.89
CA ARG A 42 -12.23 1.41 13.23
C ARG A 42 -13.45 1.60 14.15
N ASN A 43 -14.45 2.31 13.67
CA ASN A 43 -15.67 2.57 14.44
C ASN A 43 -16.45 1.29 14.77
N GLN A 44 -16.51 0.32 13.83
CA GLN A 44 -17.16 -0.97 14.10
C GLN A 44 -16.40 -1.77 15.17
N VAL A 45 -15.05 -1.79 15.11
CA VAL A 45 -14.22 -2.49 16.10
C VAL A 45 -14.37 -1.86 17.48
N LEU A 46 -14.28 -0.53 17.59
CA LEU A 46 -14.41 0.20 18.86
C LEU A 46 -15.81 0.06 19.47
N ALA A 47 -16.83 -0.07 18.66
CA ALA A 47 -18.19 -0.34 19.09
C ALA A 47 -18.46 -1.83 19.43
N GLY A 48 -17.46 -2.71 19.33
CA GLY A 48 -17.61 -4.15 19.60
C GLY A 48 -18.49 -4.89 18.59
N LYS A 49 -18.69 -4.34 17.38
CA LYS A 49 -19.58 -4.90 16.38
C LYS A 49 -18.96 -6.15 15.71
N GLN A 50 -19.80 -7.17 15.55
CA GLN A 50 -19.42 -8.37 14.81
C GLN A 50 -19.73 -8.20 13.30
N PRO A 51 -18.93 -8.81 12.42
CA PRO A 51 -17.74 -9.66 12.66
C PRO A 51 -16.42 -8.87 12.83
N TRP A 52 -16.47 -7.52 12.86
CA TRP A 52 -15.29 -6.64 12.86
C TRP A 52 -14.40 -6.83 14.09
N LYS A 53 -15.02 -6.98 15.27
CA LYS A 53 -14.27 -7.13 16.52
C LYS A 53 -13.50 -8.46 16.55
N ASP A 54 -14.14 -9.56 16.17
CA ASP A 54 -13.48 -10.87 16.14
C ASP A 54 -12.34 -10.90 15.10
N ALA A 55 -12.55 -10.29 13.94
CA ALA A 55 -11.51 -10.20 12.91
C ALA A 55 -10.29 -9.39 13.40
N TYR A 56 -10.55 -8.28 14.10
CA TYR A 56 -9.49 -7.45 14.70
C TYR A 56 -8.72 -8.22 15.78
N ASP A 57 -9.41 -8.91 16.67
CA ASP A 57 -8.78 -9.69 17.74
C ASP A 57 -7.92 -10.81 17.18
N LEU A 58 -8.42 -11.51 16.16
CA LEU A 58 -7.66 -12.55 15.46
C LEU A 58 -6.44 -11.97 14.74
N LEU A 59 -6.57 -10.80 14.11
CA LEU A 59 -5.44 -10.12 13.47
C LEU A 59 -4.37 -9.76 14.51
N LYS A 60 -4.79 -9.20 15.65
CA LYS A 60 -3.89 -8.84 16.76
C LYS A 60 -3.16 -10.06 17.32
N GLU A 61 -3.87 -11.17 17.53
CA GLU A 61 -3.28 -12.44 17.98
C GLU A 61 -2.20 -12.97 17.03
N LYS A 62 -2.44 -12.84 15.72
CA LYS A 62 -1.51 -13.33 14.67
C LYS A 62 -0.39 -12.36 14.30
N THR A 63 -0.33 -11.20 14.93
CA THR A 63 0.65 -10.14 14.63
C THR A 63 1.55 -9.92 15.84
N PRO A 64 2.62 -10.73 16.01
CA PRO A 64 3.53 -10.62 17.14
C PRO A 64 4.36 -9.33 17.06
N LEU A 65 4.52 -8.63 18.20
CA LEU A 65 5.28 -7.38 18.27
C LEU A 65 6.80 -7.57 18.25
N ASP A 66 7.28 -8.78 18.44
CA ASP A 66 8.70 -9.16 18.45
C ASP A 66 9.19 -9.67 17.07
N PHE A 67 8.46 -9.36 16.01
CA PHE A 67 8.82 -9.77 14.65
C PHE A 67 10.20 -9.25 14.24
N GLN A 68 11.08 -10.18 13.83
CA GLN A 68 12.43 -9.86 13.39
C GLN A 68 12.52 -9.79 11.87
N VAL A 69 12.75 -8.60 11.34
CA VAL A 69 12.92 -8.37 9.90
C VAL A 69 14.27 -8.92 9.45
N LYS A 70 14.27 -9.74 8.40
CA LYS A 70 15.47 -10.29 7.77
C LYS A 70 15.48 -9.93 6.28
N PRO A 71 15.98 -8.74 5.91
CA PRO A 71 16.02 -8.33 4.52
C PRO A 71 17.19 -8.98 3.77
N PHE A 72 17.01 -9.17 2.46
CA PHE A 72 17.99 -9.73 1.55
C PHE A 72 18.30 -8.72 0.45
N ALA A 73 19.59 -8.62 0.08
CA ALA A 73 20.00 -7.76 -1.03
C ALA A 73 19.54 -8.33 -2.39
N HIS A 74 19.55 -9.65 -2.51
CA HIS A 74 19.12 -10.35 -3.72
C HIS A 74 18.06 -11.37 -3.34
N VAL A 75 16.84 -11.17 -3.83
CA VAL A 75 15.74 -12.10 -3.60
C VAL A 75 15.60 -13.00 -4.82
N ILE A 76 15.69 -14.29 -4.60
CA ILE A 76 15.62 -15.30 -5.67
C ILE A 76 14.39 -16.17 -5.45
N SER A 77 13.51 -16.23 -6.45
CA SER A 77 12.33 -17.08 -6.42
C SER A 77 12.17 -17.85 -7.73
N GLY A 78 12.62 -19.09 -7.69
CA GLY A 78 12.54 -20.02 -8.84
C GLY A 78 11.19 -20.71 -8.96
N PRO A 79 11.02 -21.58 -9.98
CA PRO A 79 9.81 -22.36 -10.18
C PRO A 79 9.44 -23.16 -8.92
N TYR A 80 8.15 -23.11 -8.55
CA TYR A 80 7.66 -23.75 -7.31
C TYR A 80 8.43 -23.35 -6.05
N SER A 81 8.92 -22.10 -6.02
CA SER A 81 9.79 -21.56 -4.96
C SER A 81 11.06 -22.39 -4.74
N LYS A 82 11.69 -22.83 -5.83
CA LYS A 82 12.97 -23.56 -5.80
C LYS A 82 13.90 -23.02 -6.89
N PRO A 83 15.02 -22.36 -6.54
CA PRO A 83 15.38 -21.94 -5.17
C PRO A 83 14.48 -20.86 -4.60
N ASP A 84 14.46 -20.72 -3.27
CA ASP A 84 13.86 -19.60 -2.55
C ASP A 84 14.92 -18.99 -1.61
N ILE A 85 15.41 -17.81 -1.95
CA ILE A 85 16.35 -17.05 -1.12
C ILE A 85 15.71 -15.69 -0.82
N GLY A 86 15.32 -15.49 0.43
CA GLY A 86 14.71 -14.25 0.89
C GLY A 86 13.24 -14.04 0.46
N GLY A 87 12.67 -14.86 -0.42
CA GLY A 87 11.30 -14.71 -0.89
C GLY A 87 10.26 -14.90 0.21
N LYS A 88 10.46 -15.91 1.06
CA LYS A 88 9.62 -16.15 2.23
C LYS A 88 9.72 -15.02 3.25
N ASP A 89 10.93 -14.53 3.52
CA ASP A 89 11.18 -13.42 4.45
C ASP A 89 10.54 -12.12 3.94
N LEU A 90 10.62 -11.86 2.63
CA LEU A 90 9.95 -10.73 1.99
C LEU A 90 8.43 -10.82 2.15
N SER A 91 7.84 -11.99 1.88
CA SER A 91 6.40 -12.20 2.00
C SER A 91 5.90 -12.07 3.44
N GLN A 92 6.66 -12.58 4.40
CA GLN A 92 6.32 -12.43 5.82
C GLN A 92 6.41 -10.96 6.25
N SER A 93 7.45 -10.25 5.81
CA SER A 93 7.63 -8.82 6.10
C SER A 93 6.52 -7.97 5.51
N ALA A 94 6.13 -8.20 4.25
CA ALA A 94 5.05 -7.48 3.59
C ALA A 94 3.72 -7.65 4.33
N ARG A 95 3.38 -8.89 4.63
CA ARG A 95 2.16 -9.23 5.39
C ARG A 95 2.16 -8.62 6.78
N MET A 96 3.30 -8.68 7.48
CA MET A 96 3.45 -8.09 8.81
C MET A 96 3.29 -6.57 8.75
N ALA A 97 3.92 -5.89 7.78
CA ALA A 97 3.78 -4.45 7.61
C ALA A 97 2.32 -4.05 7.38
N TYR A 98 1.60 -4.75 6.50
CA TYR A 98 0.20 -4.43 6.23
C TYR A 98 -0.70 -4.71 7.44
N SER A 99 -0.51 -5.84 8.12
CA SER A 99 -1.24 -6.16 9.36
C SER A 99 -1.02 -5.09 10.44
N CYS A 100 0.23 -4.71 10.69
CA CYS A 100 0.56 -3.65 11.65
C CYS A 100 -0.02 -2.29 11.25
N ALA A 101 -0.02 -1.93 9.97
CA ALA A 101 -0.62 -0.67 9.52
C ALA A 101 -2.13 -0.60 9.80
N VAL A 102 -2.85 -1.69 9.58
CA VAL A 102 -4.29 -1.80 9.90
C VAL A 102 -4.51 -1.76 11.41
N LEU A 103 -3.73 -2.52 12.20
CA LEU A 103 -3.80 -2.53 13.65
C LEU A 103 -3.53 -1.14 14.23
N TRP A 104 -2.49 -0.46 13.74
CA TRP A 104 -2.21 0.92 14.11
C TRP A 104 -3.38 1.85 13.80
N TYR A 105 -3.95 1.76 12.60
CA TYR A 105 -5.06 2.64 12.23
C TYR A 105 -6.27 2.47 13.16
N ILE A 106 -6.55 1.25 13.59
CA ILE A 106 -7.67 0.95 14.47
C ILE A 106 -7.37 1.35 15.93
N SER A 107 -6.23 0.91 16.48
CA SER A 107 -5.90 1.08 17.90
C SER A 107 -5.22 2.41 18.22
N ARG A 108 -4.48 2.98 17.27
CA ARG A 108 -3.57 4.11 17.45
C ARG A 108 -2.38 3.79 18.40
N GLU A 109 -2.08 2.50 18.63
CA GLU A 109 -0.90 2.07 19.38
C GLU A 109 0.36 2.28 18.53
N GLU A 110 1.28 3.16 18.96
CA GLU A 110 2.46 3.57 18.17
C GLU A 110 3.39 2.42 17.80
N CYS A 111 3.50 1.41 18.65
CA CYS A 111 4.36 0.25 18.41
C CYS A 111 4.09 -0.43 17.06
N TYR A 112 2.84 -0.46 16.59
CA TYR A 112 2.52 -1.01 15.28
C TYR A 112 3.06 -0.13 14.14
N ALA A 113 2.96 1.20 14.25
CA ALA A 113 3.49 2.10 13.24
C ALA A 113 5.03 2.02 13.17
N GLU A 114 5.70 1.91 14.30
CA GLU A 114 7.16 1.75 14.39
C GLU A 114 7.62 0.46 13.70
N ILE A 115 6.90 -0.65 13.90
CA ILE A 115 7.19 -1.92 13.22
C ILE A 115 7.07 -1.77 11.70
N VAL A 116 6.01 -1.09 11.20
CA VAL A 116 5.85 -0.85 9.76
C VAL A 116 7.02 -0.07 9.19
N ILE A 117 7.41 1.00 9.86
CA ILE A 117 8.54 1.85 9.43
C ILE A 117 9.84 1.05 9.41
N ASP A 118 10.13 0.30 10.48
CA ASP A 118 11.33 -0.54 10.58
C ASP A 118 11.41 -1.59 9.45
N ILE A 119 10.28 -2.24 9.15
CA ILE A 119 10.20 -3.21 8.05
C ILE A 119 10.50 -2.54 6.71
N ILE A 120 9.82 -1.44 6.41
CA ILE A 120 9.95 -0.74 5.12
C ILE A 120 11.38 -0.21 4.96
N GLU A 121 11.93 0.45 5.97
CA GLU A 121 13.28 1.02 5.92
C GLU A 121 14.35 -0.07 5.75
N LYS A 122 14.27 -1.16 6.49
CA LYS A 122 15.23 -2.27 6.37
C LYS A 122 15.22 -2.89 4.98
N TRP A 123 14.05 -3.13 4.41
CA TRP A 123 13.95 -3.66 3.05
C TRP A 123 14.40 -2.64 2.01
N ALA A 124 13.98 -1.38 2.09
CA ALA A 124 14.37 -0.32 1.16
C ALA A 124 15.89 -0.08 1.16
N ASN A 125 16.53 -0.16 2.31
CA ASN A 125 17.98 0.03 2.44
C ASN A 125 18.79 -1.19 1.97
N THR A 126 18.20 -2.38 1.96
CA THR A 126 18.93 -3.63 1.69
C THR A 126 18.69 -4.19 0.30
N LEU A 127 17.44 -4.21 -0.16
CA LEU A 127 17.05 -4.87 -1.40
C LEU A 127 17.67 -4.19 -2.64
N ARG A 128 18.22 -5.00 -3.56
CA ARG A 128 18.87 -4.55 -4.80
C ARG A 128 18.34 -5.22 -6.06
N SER A 129 18.02 -6.52 -5.99
CA SER A 129 17.50 -7.23 -7.16
C SER A 129 16.51 -8.33 -6.80
N PHE A 130 15.74 -8.69 -7.83
CA PHE A 130 14.87 -9.85 -7.85
C PHE A 130 15.26 -10.73 -9.04
N ASP A 131 15.49 -12.00 -8.79
CA ASP A 131 15.96 -12.93 -9.81
C ASP A 131 15.10 -14.20 -9.88
N GLU A 132 15.13 -14.89 -11.00
CA GLU A 132 14.40 -16.10 -11.36
C GLU A 132 12.93 -15.87 -11.76
N ASN A 133 12.32 -16.93 -12.30
CA ASN A 133 11.06 -16.89 -13.02
C ASN A 133 9.86 -16.43 -12.19
N ASN A 134 9.78 -16.83 -10.92
CA ASN A 134 8.67 -16.48 -10.03
C ASN A 134 8.88 -15.14 -9.30
N ALA A 135 10.05 -14.51 -9.44
CA ALA A 135 10.33 -13.24 -8.79
C ALA A 135 9.32 -12.15 -9.14
N LYS A 136 8.85 -12.10 -10.40
CA LYS A 136 7.85 -11.13 -10.85
C LYS A 136 6.51 -11.29 -10.12
N LEU A 137 6.06 -12.52 -9.94
CA LEU A 137 4.84 -12.82 -9.19
C LEU A 137 5.01 -12.47 -7.71
N LEU A 138 6.14 -12.84 -7.13
CA LEU A 138 6.48 -12.50 -5.76
C LEU A 138 6.46 -10.98 -5.52
N VAL A 139 7.11 -10.21 -6.41
CA VAL A 139 7.10 -8.73 -6.34
C VAL A 139 5.69 -8.15 -6.42
N ALA A 140 4.85 -8.69 -7.31
CA ALA A 140 3.47 -8.20 -7.44
C ALA A 140 2.67 -8.41 -6.16
N LEU A 141 2.77 -9.58 -5.55
CA LEU A 141 2.03 -9.92 -4.34
C LEU A 141 2.56 -9.18 -3.11
N THR A 142 3.87 -9.12 -2.92
CA THR A 142 4.48 -8.47 -1.75
C THR A 142 4.49 -6.95 -1.87
N GLY A 143 4.72 -6.43 -3.09
CA GLY A 143 4.70 -4.99 -3.38
C GLY A 143 3.34 -4.37 -3.09
N TYR A 144 2.26 -5.07 -3.43
CA TYR A 144 0.91 -4.67 -3.10
C TYR A 144 0.71 -4.47 -1.57
N GLU A 145 1.14 -5.44 -0.75
CA GLU A 145 1.02 -5.35 0.72
C GLU A 145 1.87 -4.21 1.29
N PHE A 146 3.13 -4.06 0.82
CA PHE A 146 4.00 -2.94 1.23
C PHE A 146 3.43 -1.58 0.85
N CYS A 147 2.89 -1.45 -0.36
CA CYS A 147 2.28 -0.19 -0.81
C CYS A 147 1.07 0.18 0.04
N ASN A 148 0.21 -0.77 0.37
CA ASN A 148 -0.93 -0.52 1.26
C ASN A 148 -0.49 -0.08 2.66
N ALA A 149 0.50 -0.76 3.26
CA ALA A 149 1.05 -0.39 4.55
C ALA A 149 1.61 1.04 4.54
N ALA A 150 2.40 1.37 3.52
CA ALA A 150 2.99 2.69 3.36
C ALA A 150 1.92 3.78 3.15
N GLU A 151 0.91 3.54 2.31
CA GLU A 151 -0.19 4.49 2.08
C GLU A 151 -0.96 4.80 3.36
N ILE A 152 -1.29 3.79 4.16
CA ILE A 152 -2.00 3.98 5.42
C ILE A 152 -1.19 4.89 6.36
N LEU A 153 0.09 4.60 6.56
CA LEU A 153 0.92 5.39 7.48
C LEU A 153 1.25 6.77 6.94
N ARG A 154 1.70 6.86 5.69
CA ARG A 154 2.16 8.11 5.08
C ARG A 154 1.13 9.23 5.17
N TYR A 155 -0.14 8.90 5.04
CA TYR A 155 -1.21 9.89 5.01
C TYR A 155 -1.97 10.06 6.33
N ASN A 156 -1.75 9.17 7.29
CA ASN A 156 -2.49 9.20 8.55
C ASN A 156 -1.60 9.25 9.81
N TYR A 157 -0.33 8.83 9.73
CA TYR A 157 0.57 8.79 10.87
C TYR A 157 1.49 10.00 10.93
N PRO A 158 1.37 10.87 11.96
CA PRO A 158 2.20 12.08 12.07
C PRO A 158 3.71 11.81 12.18
N GLY A 159 4.06 10.64 12.73
CA GLY A 159 5.45 10.20 12.88
C GLY A 159 6.12 9.73 11.58
N TRP A 160 5.38 9.61 10.47
CA TRP A 160 5.96 9.31 9.17
C TRP A 160 6.80 10.48 8.67
N LYS A 161 8.12 10.35 8.77
CA LYS A 161 9.04 11.34 8.20
C LYS A 161 9.02 11.21 6.68
N LYS A 162 8.82 12.31 5.97
CA LYS A 162 8.98 12.34 4.51
C LYS A 162 10.44 12.05 4.20
N ILE A 163 10.72 10.87 3.65
CA ILE A 163 12.01 10.49 3.10
C ILE A 163 12.16 11.18 1.75
#